data_132cd24993067516c34977e808f7e60c
#
_entry.id   132cd24993067516c34977e808f7e60c
#
_cell.length_a   1.000
_cell.length_b   1.000
_cell.length_c   1.000
_cell.angle_alpha   90.00
_cell.angle_beta   90.00
_cell.angle_gamma   90.00
#
_symmetry.space_group_name_H-M   'P 1'
#
loop_
_entity.id
_entity.type
_entity.pdbx_description
1 polymer ?
#
loop_
_entity_poly.entity_id
_entity_poly.type
_entity_poly.pdbx_seq_one_letter_code
_entity_poly.pdbx_strand_id
1 'polypeptide(L)'
;MWRSLLGCILLGCSLLPAPALAATGGNGTTSERVPESAVIRVEADDPEIDRSPIWAIQYRRYLYLLGREMFWPELAARESFRIAVVGWSDLAENLSSKLDGRAIAGLPVDIVPLDAAGLAAERGDFTVLFLGGTGGNPETNAEMQQAVARWNRKGNKEALIITDGGSISGFDLILRRRKVGDEPQLCIVQDTEGLAAKGMTLPAPFLQKLCP
;
A
#
# COMPACT_ATOMS: atom_id res chain seq x y z
N MET A 1 -45.49 16.37 23.20
CA MET A 1 -45.74 16.60 24.65
C MET A 1 -44.57 16.02 25.41
N TRP A 2 -43.99 16.84 26.31
CA TRP A 2 -42.91 16.67 27.30
C TRP A 2 -41.51 16.94 26.76
N ARG A 3 -41.00 18.20 26.97
CA ARG A 3 -40.43 18.93 28.15
C ARG A 3 -39.02 18.40 28.46
N SER A 4 -38.04 19.17 28.03
CA SER A 4 -37.14 20.09 28.79
C SER A 4 -36.64 19.59 30.13
N LEU A 5 -35.32 19.51 30.28
CA LEU A 5 -34.63 19.95 31.49
C LEU A 5 -33.21 20.43 31.18
N LEU A 6 -33.04 21.71 31.41
CA LEU A 6 -31.76 22.43 31.54
C LEU A 6 -31.03 21.94 32.81
N GLY A 7 -29.71 21.95 32.74
CA GLY A 7 -28.83 21.84 33.90
C GLY A 7 -27.55 22.60 33.68
N CYS A 8 -27.57 23.90 33.93
CA CYS A 8 -26.37 24.72 34.14
C CYS A 8 -25.71 24.34 35.46
N ILE A 9 -24.40 24.14 35.49
CA ILE A 9 -23.58 24.35 36.68
C ILE A 9 -22.33 25.14 36.28
N LEU A 10 -22.24 26.30 36.88
CA LEU A 10 -21.20 27.32 36.84
C LEU A 10 -20.07 27.02 37.84
N LEU A 11 -18.91 27.60 37.56
CA LEU A 11 -17.91 28.15 38.48
C LEU A 11 -16.84 27.23 39.10
N GLY A 12 -15.60 27.61 38.77
CA GLY A 12 -14.42 27.20 39.48
C GLY A 12 -13.16 27.90 38.88
N CYS A 13 -13.11 29.24 38.95
CA CYS A 13 -11.85 29.98 38.82
C CYS A 13 -10.90 29.65 39.95
N SER A 14 -9.70 29.19 39.65
CA SER A 14 -8.58 29.22 40.59
C SER A 14 -7.35 29.76 39.86
N LEU A 15 -7.13 31.04 40.08
CA LEU A 15 -5.86 31.73 39.87
C LEU A 15 -4.87 31.26 40.93
N LEU A 16 -3.71 30.78 40.53
CA LEU A 16 -2.52 30.71 41.36
C LEU A 16 -1.29 31.23 40.62
N PRO A 17 -0.38 31.91 41.30
CA PRO A 17 0.62 32.78 40.70
C PRO A 17 1.87 32.05 40.25
N ALA A 18 2.55 32.65 39.26
CA ALA A 18 3.87 32.27 38.78
C ALA A 18 4.97 32.55 39.84
N PRO A 19 6.03 31.76 39.92
CA PRO A 19 7.31 32.24 40.29
C PRO A 19 8.22 32.44 39.07
N ALA A 20 8.65 33.64 38.88
CA ALA A 20 9.81 33.96 38.07
C ALA A 20 11.06 33.44 38.80
N LEU A 21 11.97 32.77 38.10
CA LEU A 21 13.39 32.75 38.44
C LEU A 21 14.26 32.23 37.27
N ALA A 22 15.13 33.16 36.87
CA ALA A 22 16.53 33.01 36.49
C ALA A 22 16.89 32.25 35.20
N ALA A 23 17.31 33.07 34.26
CA ALA A 23 18.17 32.73 33.14
C ALA A 23 19.50 32.11 33.65
N THR A 24 19.83 30.95 33.14
CA THR A 24 21.23 30.54 32.96
C THR A 24 21.38 29.95 31.56
N GLY A 25 22.28 30.56 30.81
CA GLY A 25 22.61 30.19 29.44
C GLY A 25 23.19 28.78 29.36
N GLY A 26 22.73 28.07 28.37
CA GLY A 26 23.29 26.81 27.91
C GLY A 26 22.94 26.70 26.43
N ASN A 27 23.86 27.13 25.58
CA ASN A 27 23.87 26.79 24.16
C ASN A 27 24.00 25.28 24.02
N GLY A 28 22.86 24.62 23.95
CA GLY A 28 22.76 23.25 23.52
C GLY A 28 21.79 23.23 22.33
N THR A 29 22.32 23.38 21.13
CA THR A 29 21.62 23.06 19.88
C THR A 29 21.36 21.54 19.89
N THR A 30 20.31 21.14 20.59
CA THR A 30 19.73 19.85 20.41
C THR A 30 18.96 19.94 19.09
N SER A 31 19.66 19.61 18.00
CA SER A 31 19.04 19.29 16.74
C SER A 31 18.10 18.11 17.03
N GLU A 32 16.85 18.42 17.24
CA GLU A 32 15.75 17.46 17.27
C GLU A 32 15.77 16.77 15.91
N ARG A 33 16.48 15.64 15.84
CA ARG A 33 16.38 14.75 14.70
C ARG A 33 14.94 14.31 14.67
N VAL A 34 14.17 14.94 13.77
CA VAL A 34 12.96 14.35 13.20
C VAL A 34 13.35 12.92 12.85
N PRO A 35 12.64 11.89 13.35
CA PRO A 35 12.91 10.53 12.92
C PRO A 35 12.76 10.55 11.41
N GLU A 36 13.88 10.42 10.73
CA GLU A 36 13.95 10.20 9.30
C GLU A 36 13.12 8.95 9.09
N SER A 37 11.86 9.13 8.69
CA SER A 37 10.98 8.04 8.28
C SER A 37 11.85 7.17 7.43
N ALA A 38 12.03 5.91 7.82
CA ALA A 38 12.93 5.00 7.15
C ALA A 38 12.49 4.92 5.68
N VAL A 39 13.06 5.80 4.88
CA VAL A 39 13.00 5.71 3.43
C VAL A 39 13.76 4.41 3.16
N ILE A 40 13.00 3.32 3.01
CA ILE A 40 13.55 2.07 2.52
C ILE A 40 14.10 2.42 1.14
N ARG A 41 15.39 2.77 1.11
CA ARG A 41 16.11 2.91 -0.15
C ARG A 41 16.16 1.52 -0.75
N VAL A 42 15.22 1.26 -1.64
CA VAL A 42 15.32 0.14 -2.57
C VAL A 42 16.54 0.45 -3.42
N GLU A 43 17.65 -0.23 -3.14
CA GLU A 43 18.86 -0.09 -3.94
C GLU A 43 18.50 -0.32 -5.40
N ALA A 44 19.00 0.55 -6.27
CA ALA A 44 18.69 0.61 -7.70
C ALA A 44 19.36 -0.53 -8.51
N ASP A 45 19.59 -1.67 -7.90
CA ASP A 45 20.29 -2.82 -8.49
C ASP A 45 19.34 -3.86 -9.09
N ASP A 46 18.11 -3.47 -9.46
CA ASP A 46 17.28 -4.38 -10.25
C ASP A 46 17.59 -4.15 -11.74
N PRO A 47 18.44 -5.00 -12.34
CA PRO A 47 18.62 -4.95 -13.79
C PRO A 47 17.25 -5.22 -14.39
N GLU A 48 16.91 -4.43 -15.39
CA GLU A 48 15.77 -4.53 -16.29
C GLU A 48 14.75 -5.61 -15.90
N ILE A 49 13.64 -5.21 -15.27
CA ILE A 49 12.68 -6.15 -14.68
C ILE A 49 12.26 -7.17 -15.76
N ASP A 50 12.76 -8.39 -15.64
CA ASP A 50 12.42 -9.48 -16.55
C ASP A 50 10.91 -9.77 -16.44
N ARG A 51 10.16 -9.35 -17.46
CA ARG A 51 8.71 -9.57 -17.58
C ARG A 51 8.36 -10.87 -18.28
N SER A 52 9.26 -11.85 -18.25
CA SER A 52 9.01 -13.15 -18.84
C SER A 52 7.75 -13.81 -18.27
N PRO A 53 7.11 -14.70 -19.03
CA PRO A 53 5.88 -15.40 -18.62
C PRO A 53 6.02 -16.14 -17.28
N ILE A 54 7.22 -16.60 -16.95
CA ILE A 54 7.47 -17.32 -15.69
C ILE A 54 7.24 -16.42 -14.47
N TRP A 55 7.64 -15.15 -14.57
CA TRP A 55 7.40 -14.18 -13.50
C TRP A 55 5.93 -13.79 -13.41
N ALA A 56 5.23 -13.60 -14.52
CA ALA A 56 3.80 -13.36 -14.51
C ALA A 56 3.04 -14.48 -13.76
N ILE A 57 3.45 -15.75 -13.93
CA ILE A 57 2.90 -16.88 -13.18
C ILE A 57 3.18 -16.77 -11.68
N GLN A 58 4.40 -16.39 -11.28
CA GLN A 58 4.75 -16.25 -9.87
C GLN A 58 3.96 -15.09 -9.21
N TYR A 59 3.94 -13.92 -9.85
CA TYR A 59 3.18 -12.77 -9.35
C TYR A 59 1.69 -13.08 -9.25
N ARG A 60 1.09 -13.72 -10.24
CA ARG A 60 -0.30 -14.17 -10.18
C ARG A 60 -0.57 -15.05 -8.97
N ARG A 61 0.31 -16.03 -8.69
CA ARG A 61 0.16 -16.92 -7.52
C ARG A 61 0.16 -16.13 -6.23
N TYR A 62 1.08 -15.17 -6.08
CA TYR A 62 1.15 -14.35 -4.88
C TYR A 62 -0.08 -13.45 -4.75
N LEU A 63 -0.49 -12.76 -5.82
CA LEU A 63 -1.68 -11.91 -5.81
C LEU A 63 -2.95 -12.69 -5.45
N TYR A 64 -3.12 -13.88 -6.02
CA TYR A 64 -4.24 -14.76 -5.70
C TYR A 64 -4.22 -15.22 -4.22
N LEU A 65 -3.06 -15.64 -3.73
CA LEU A 65 -2.93 -16.10 -2.35
C LEU A 65 -3.11 -14.95 -1.35
N LEU A 66 -2.54 -13.77 -1.62
CA LEU A 66 -2.79 -12.57 -0.81
C LEU A 66 -4.27 -12.24 -0.78
N GLY A 67 -4.94 -12.24 -1.93
CA GLY A 67 -6.38 -12.00 -2.01
C GLY A 67 -7.19 -12.96 -1.13
N ARG A 68 -6.81 -14.22 -1.10
CA ARG A 68 -7.49 -15.28 -0.36
C ARG A 68 -7.24 -15.27 1.15
N GLU A 69 -6.01 -15.01 1.55
CA GLU A 69 -5.55 -15.23 2.93
C GLU A 69 -5.54 -13.94 3.77
N MET A 70 -5.54 -12.77 3.13
CA MET A 70 -5.61 -11.50 3.86
C MET A 70 -7.02 -11.24 4.41
N PHE A 71 -7.06 -10.56 5.54
CA PHE A 71 -8.30 -9.96 6.05
C PHE A 71 -8.56 -8.64 5.33
N TRP A 72 -9.78 -8.47 4.82
CA TRP A 72 -10.22 -7.31 4.06
C TRP A 72 -11.35 -6.61 4.81
N PRO A 73 -11.10 -5.49 5.50
CA PRO A 73 -12.11 -4.82 6.34
C PRO A 73 -13.37 -4.39 5.58
N GLU A 74 -13.19 -3.88 4.35
CA GLU A 74 -14.26 -3.27 3.57
C GLU A 74 -14.89 -4.22 2.51
N LEU A 75 -14.53 -5.50 2.54
CA LEU A 75 -14.94 -6.41 1.46
C LEU A 75 -16.45 -6.67 1.42
N ALA A 76 -17.11 -6.64 2.56
CA ALA A 76 -18.55 -6.92 2.66
C ALA A 76 -19.44 -5.91 1.90
N ALA A 77 -18.92 -4.72 1.61
CA ALA A 77 -19.63 -3.68 0.88
C ALA A 77 -19.40 -3.74 -0.64
N ARG A 78 -18.58 -4.69 -1.13
CA ARG A 78 -18.18 -4.76 -2.53
C ARG A 78 -18.94 -5.84 -3.29
N GLU A 79 -19.19 -5.57 -4.58
CA GLU A 79 -19.83 -6.52 -5.49
C GLU A 79 -18.83 -7.48 -6.15
N SER A 80 -17.56 -7.07 -6.25
CA SER A 80 -16.49 -7.87 -6.85
C SER A 80 -15.15 -7.62 -6.15
N PHE A 81 -14.25 -8.58 -6.25
CA PHE A 81 -12.86 -8.45 -5.86
C PHE A 81 -12.05 -7.90 -7.03
N ARG A 82 -11.86 -6.58 -7.05
CA ARG A 82 -11.24 -5.89 -8.17
C ARG A 82 -9.73 -5.77 -8.00
N ILE A 83 -9.00 -6.25 -9.00
CA ILE A 83 -7.53 -6.15 -9.07
C ILE A 83 -7.17 -5.29 -10.29
N ALA A 84 -6.66 -4.09 -10.04
CA ALA A 84 -6.06 -3.30 -11.10
C ALA A 84 -4.61 -3.71 -11.29
N VAL A 85 -4.21 -3.91 -12.56
CA VAL A 85 -2.81 -4.19 -12.94
C VAL A 85 -2.35 -3.06 -13.84
N VAL A 86 -1.44 -2.26 -13.34
CA VAL A 86 -0.94 -1.08 -14.05
C VAL A 86 0.45 -1.35 -14.60
N GLY A 87 0.63 -1.12 -15.89
CA GLY A 87 1.93 -1.18 -16.55
C GLY A 87 2.48 -2.58 -16.85
N TRP A 88 1.69 -3.65 -16.65
CA TRP A 88 2.10 -5.03 -17.01
C TRP A 88 0.94 -5.83 -17.62
N SER A 89 0.77 -5.70 -18.93
CA SER A 89 -0.32 -6.36 -19.70
C SER A 89 -0.30 -7.88 -19.58
N ASP A 90 0.87 -8.51 -19.68
CA ASP A 90 0.97 -9.99 -19.63
C ASP A 90 0.55 -10.57 -18.27
N LEU A 91 0.83 -9.84 -17.18
CA LEU A 91 0.34 -10.22 -15.86
C LEU A 91 -1.19 -10.09 -15.79
N ALA A 92 -1.74 -9.00 -16.32
CA ALA A 92 -3.19 -8.78 -16.34
C ALA A 92 -3.90 -9.88 -17.14
N GLU A 93 -3.39 -10.20 -18.34
CA GLU A 93 -3.91 -11.29 -19.17
C GLU A 93 -3.81 -12.65 -18.48
N ASN A 94 -2.66 -12.93 -17.84
CA ASN A 94 -2.46 -14.17 -17.10
C ASN A 94 -3.41 -14.29 -15.90
N LEU A 95 -3.66 -13.20 -15.17
CA LEU A 95 -4.65 -13.14 -14.09
C LEU A 95 -6.06 -13.37 -14.66
N SER A 96 -6.47 -12.62 -15.68
CA SER A 96 -7.78 -12.74 -16.30
C SER A 96 -8.04 -14.17 -16.75
N SER A 97 -7.13 -14.75 -17.54
CA SER A 97 -7.32 -16.11 -18.08
C SER A 97 -7.39 -17.23 -17.03
N LYS A 98 -6.81 -17.03 -15.85
CA LYS A 98 -6.73 -18.05 -14.80
C LYS A 98 -7.68 -17.84 -13.64
N LEU A 99 -8.17 -16.61 -13.46
CA LEU A 99 -9.12 -16.27 -12.41
C LEU A 99 -10.53 -16.03 -12.95
N ASP A 100 -10.73 -16.13 -14.26
CA ASP A 100 -12.06 -16.06 -14.86
C ASP A 100 -13.02 -17.08 -14.23
N GLY A 101 -14.20 -16.62 -13.82
CA GLY A 101 -15.20 -17.41 -13.13
C GLY A 101 -14.83 -17.86 -11.72
N ARG A 102 -13.70 -17.41 -11.17
CA ARG A 102 -13.28 -17.70 -9.78
C ARG A 102 -13.74 -16.60 -8.82
N ALA A 103 -13.82 -16.98 -7.55
CA ALA A 103 -14.08 -16.04 -6.46
C ALA A 103 -12.90 -15.94 -5.51
N ILE A 104 -12.68 -14.75 -4.96
CA ILE A 104 -11.78 -14.46 -3.84
C ILE A 104 -12.63 -13.93 -2.70
N ALA A 105 -12.51 -14.54 -1.53
CA ALA A 105 -13.30 -14.19 -0.33
C ALA A 105 -14.83 -14.14 -0.59
N GLY A 106 -15.32 -15.00 -1.50
CA GLY A 106 -16.73 -15.08 -1.87
C GLY A 106 -17.18 -14.11 -2.95
N LEU A 107 -16.34 -13.21 -3.42
CA LEU A 107 -16.64 -12.23 -4.46
C LEU A 107 -16.07 -12.66 -5.82
N PRO A 108 -16.79 -12.44 -6.93
CA PRO A 108 -16.26 -12.68 -8.27
C PRO A 108 -15.04 -11.79 -8.51
N VAL A 109 -14.01 -12.34 -9.16
CA VAL A 109 -12.79 -11.61 -9.46
C VAL A 109 -12.96 -10.78 -10.73
N ASP A 110 -12.58 -9.50 -10.66
CA ASP A 110 -12.55 -8.57 -11.79
C ASP A 110 -11.12 -8.04 -11.97
N ILE A 111 -10.52 -8.30 -13.13
CA ILE A 111 -9.15 -7.86 -13.46
C ILE A 111 -9.24 -6.67 -14.41
N VAL A 112 -8.65 -5.56 -13.99
CA VAL A 112 -8.68 -4.31 -14.75
C VAL A 112 -7.26 -3.94 -15.20
N PRO A 113 -6.91 -4.16 -16.48
CA PRO A 113 -5.64 -3.71 -17.04
C PRO A 113 -5.66 -2.19 -17.23
N LEU A 114 -4.62 -1.50 -16.76
CA LEU A 114 -4.50 -0.05 -16.87
C LEU A 114 -3.05 0.35 -17.24
N ASP A 115 -2.93 1.52 -17.81
CA ASP A 115 -1.70 2.30 -17.82
C ASP A 115 -1.76 3.42 -16.77
N ALA A 116 -0.71 4.22 -16.66
CA ALA A 116 -0.65 5.33 -15.71
C ALA A 116 -1.75 6.38 -15.97
N ALA A 117 -2.06 6.66 -17.23
CA ALA A 117 -3.09 7.61 -17.61
C ALA A 117 -4.50 7.07 -17.26
N GLY A 118 -4.75 5.80 -17.53
CA GLY A 118 -5.96 5.09 -17.16
C GLY A 118 -6.18 5.11 -15.65
N LEU A 119 -5.15 4.79 -14.86
CA LEU A 119 -5.23 4.89 -13.39
C LEU A 119 -5.56 6.31 -12.93
N ALA A 120 -4.90 7.33 -13.52
CA ALA A 120 -5.17 8.73 -13.16
C ALA A 120 -6.61 9.17 -13.48
N ALA A 121 -7.23 8.59 -14.53
CA ALA A 121 -8.60 8.85 -14.93
C ALA A 121 -9.63 8.04 -14.14
N GLU A 122 -9.24 6.86 -13.63
CA GLU A 122 -10.14 5.90 -12.97
C GLU A 122 -10.83 6.51 -11.75
N ARG A 123 -12.11 6.20 -11.59
CA ARG A 123 -12.95 6.64 -10.48
C ARG A 123 -13.43 5.47 -9.61
N GLY A 124 -13.24 4.25 -10.10
CA GLY A 124 -13.59 3.04 -9.37
C GLY A 124 -12.60 2.77 -8.25
N ASP A 125 -13.07 2.11 -7.22
CA ASP A 125 -12.24 1.57 -6.16
C ASP A 125 -11.72 0.18 -6.57
N PHE A 126 -10.53 -0.13 -6.12
CA PHE A 126 -9.92 -1.44 -6.26
C PHE A 126 -9.71 -2.06 -4.90
N THR A 127 -9.77 -3.39 -4.82
CA THR A 127 -9.35 -4.14 -3.64
C THR A 127 -7.82 -4.24 -3.61
N VAL A 128 -7.23 -4.49 -4.78
CA VAL A 128 -5.78 -4.55 -4.98
C VAL A 128 -5.40 -3.67 -6.16
N LEU A 129 -4.38 -2.84 -5.97
CA LEU A 129 -3.72 -2.08 -7.01
C LEU A 129 -2.30 -2.61 -7.16
N PHE A 130 -2.03 -3.32 -8.24
CA PHE A 130 -0.69 -3.78 -8.59
C PHE A 130 -0.03 -2.80 -9.56
N LEU A 131 1.13 -2.29 -9.17
CA LEU A 131 1.93 -1.37 -9.97
C LEU A 131 3.13 -2.14 -10.53
N GLY A 132 3.08 -2.46 -11.81
CA GLY A 132 4.19 -3.06 -12.51
C GLY A 132 5.35 -2.09 -12.57
N GLY A 133 6.48 -2.48 -11.99
CA GLY A 133 7.68 -1.68 -12.01
C GLY A 133 8.15 -1.42 -13.44
N THR A 134 8.72 -0.27 -13.63
CA THR A 134 9.02 0.29 -14.94
C THR A 134 10.46 0.05 -15.35
N GLY A 135 11.08 -0.99 -14.80
CA GLY A 135 12.44 -1.36 -15.16
C GLY A 135 13.49 -0.29 -14.82
N GLY A 136 13.26 0.47 -13.74
CA GLY A 136 14.22 1.49 -13.32
C GLY A 136 14.19 2.78 -14.16
N ASN A 137 13.25 2.95 -15.09
CA ASN A 137 13.07 4.22 -15.79
C ASN A 137 12.48 5.28 -14.86
N PRO A 138 13.25 6.36 -14.49
CA PRO A 138 12.79 7.37 -13.54
C PRO A 138 11.55 8.13 -14.01
N GLU A 139 11.41 8.38 -15.32
CA GLU A 139 10.28 9.14 -15.87
C GLU A 139 8.99 8.36 -15.71
N THR A 140 8.99 7.08 -16.11
CA THR A 140 7.82 6.21 -15.98
C THR A 140 7.46 5.96 -14.50
N ASN A 141 8.46 5.87 -13.63
CA ASN A 141 8.24 5.80 -12.19
C ASN A 141 7.56 7.07 -11.66
N ALA A 142 8.00 8.25 -12.10
CA ALA A 142 7.40 9.52 -11.72
C ALA A 142 5.95 9.65 -12.21
N GLU A 143 5.66 9.24 -13.45
CA GLU A 143 4.29 9.21 -13.99
C GLU A 143 3.39 8.28 -13.18
N MET A 144 3.87 7.08 -12.87
CA MET A 144 3.14 6.10 -12.05
C MET A 144 2.86 6.66 -10.66
N GLN A 145 3.86 7.26 -10.01
CA GLN A 145 3.71 7.88 -8.70
C GLN A 145 2.69 9.02 -8.70
N GLN A 146 2.70 9.85 -9.75
CA GLN A 146 1.70 10.91 -9.92
C GLN A 146 0.29 10.34 -10.15
N ALA A 147 0.17 9.27 -10.93
CA ALA A 147 -1.10 8.59 -11.18
C ALA A 147 -1.69 8.03 -9.88
N VAL A 148 -0.88 7.34 -9.08
CA VAL A 148 -1.29 6.84 -7.75
C VAL A 148 -1.70 8.00 -6.83
N ALA A 149 -0.92 9.07 -6.78
CA ALA A 149 -1.24 10.23 -5.97
C ALA A 149 -2.56 10.91 -6.39
N ARG A 150 -2.86 10.94 -7.70
CA ARG A 150 -4.14 11.47 -8.21
C ARG A 150 -5.30 10.54 -7.85
N TRP A 151 -5.12 9.25 -7.99
CA TRP A 151 -6.12 8.25 -7.68
C TRP A 151 -6.45 8.24 -6.18
N ASN A 152 -5.45 8.27 -5.29
CA ASN A 152 -5.62 8.35 -3.84
C ASN A 152 -6.37 9.62 -3.39
N ARG A 153 -6.17 10.76 -4.07
CA ARG A 153 -6.92 12.00 -3.76
C ARG A 153 -8.42 11.90 -4.01
N LYS A 154 -8.86 10.91 -4.78
CA LYS A 154 -10.28 10.65 -5.04
C LYS A 154 -10.96 9.83 -3.93
N GLY A 155 -10.25 9.53 -2.84
CA GLY A 155 -10.79 8.81 -1.69
C GLY A 155 -10.48 7.32 -1.65
N ASN A 156 -9.72 6.80 -2.62
CA ASN A 156 -9.41 5.37 -2.76
C ASN A 156 -8.25 4.94 -1.84
N LYS A 157 -8.39 5.11 -0.53
CA LYS A 157 -7.29 4.86 0.43
C LYS A 157 -7.21 3.43 0.93
N GLU A 158 -8.21 2.61 0.63
CA GLU A 158 -8.39 1.28 1.22
C GLU A 158 -7.77 0.15 0.39
N ALA A 159 -7.42 0.43 -0.85
CA ALA A 159 -6.78 -0.59 -1.69
C ALA A 159 -5.42 -1.01 -1.15
N LEU A 160 -5.13 -2.30 -1.23
CA LEU A 160 -3.79 -2.82 -1.03
C LEU A 160 -2.92 -2.45 -2.24
N ILE A 161 -1.91 -1.62 -2.04
CA ILE A 161 -1.00 -1.19 -3.11
C ILE A 161 0.23 -2.09 -3.10
N ILE A 162 0.42 -2.82 -4.19
CA ILE A 162 1.53 -3.76 -4.38
C ILE A 162 2.38 -3.31 -5.57
N THR A 163 3.69 -3.40 -5.44
CA THR A 163 4.61 -3.18 -6.57
C THR A 163 5.60 -4.34 -6.72
N ASP A 164 6.15 -4.50 -7.90
CA ASP A 164 7.21 -5.49 -8.21
C ASP A 164 8.62 -4.93 -8.02
N GLY A 165 8.75 -3.72 -7.58
CA GLY A 165 10.03 -3.02 -7.38
C GLY A 165 9.95 -1.57 -7.84
N GLY A 166 11.10 -0.93 -7.95
CA GLY A 166 11.20 0.46 -8.37
C GLY A 166 11.10 1.47 -7.24
N SER A 167 11.29 2.74 -7.60
CA SER A 167 11.35 3.87 -6.65
C SER A 167 9.96 4.51 -6.45
N ILE A 168 8.91 3.69 -6.35
CA ILE A 168 7.54 4.18 -6.12
C ILE A 168 7.30 4.23 -4.61
N SER A 169 6.99 5.41 -4.08
CA SER A 169 6.57 5.58 -2.68
C SER A 169 5.06 5.37 -2.50
N GLY A 170 4.65 5.04 -1.28
CA GLY A 170 3.23 4.87 -0.94
C GLY A 170 2.67 3.50 -1.32
N PHE A 171 3.51 2.48 -1.33
CA PHE A 171 3.10 1.08 -1.44
C PHE A 171 2.88 0.46 -0.06
N ASP A 172 2.11 -0.61 -0.01
CA ASP A 172 1.93 -1.43 1.20
C ASP A 172 2.84 -2.66 1.16
N LEU A 173 3.02 -3.23 -0.03
CA LEU A 173 3.87 -4.40 -0.26
C LEU A 173 4.75 -4.22 -1.51
N ILE A 174 6.00 -4.69 -1.43
CA ILE A 174 6.82 -4.95 -2.61
C ILE A 174 6.99 -6.46 -2.74
N LEU A 175 6.70 -7.00 -3.91
CA LEU A 175 7.02 -8.37 -4.27
C LEU A 175 8.38 -8.39 -4.97
N ARG A 176 9.44 -8.61 -4.20
CA ARG A 176 10.82 -8.58 -4.69
C ARG A 176 11.24 -9.94 -5.24
N ARG A 177 11.93 -9.91 -6.35
CA ARG A 177 12.53 -11.11 -6.93
C ARG A 177 13.82 -11.46 -6.20
N ARG A 178 14.03 -12.74 -5.98
CA ARG A 178 15.29 -13.28 -5.46
C ARG A 178 15.59 -14.62 -6.12
N LYS A 179 16.85 -15.01 -6.15
CA LYS A 179 17.24 -16.37 -6.48
C LYS A 179 17.58 -17.13 -5.19
N VAL A 180 17.06 -18.32 -5.06
CA VAL A 180 17.43 -19.26 -4.00
C VAL A 180 17.97 -20.50 -4.69
N GLY A 181 19.29 -20.62 -4.76
CA GLY A 181 19.94 -21.49 -5.74
C GLY A 181 19.64 -20.99 -7.16
N ASP A 182 19.19 -21.89 -8.03
CA ASP A 182 18.79 -21.54 -9.41
C ASP A 182 17.28 -21.27 -9.56
N GLU A 183 16.51 -21.39 -8.48
CA GLU A 183 15.07 -21.22 -8.54
C GLU A 183 14.65 -19.75 -8.34
N PRO A 184 13.84 -19.19 -9.26
CA PRO A 184 13.28 -17.88 -9.09
C PRO A 184 12.20 -17.89 -7.99
N GLN A 185 12.35 -17.01 -7.01
CA GLN A 185 11.41 -16.86 -5.91
C GLN A 185 11.01 -15.39 -5.75
N LEU A 186 9.86 -15.18 -5.10
CA LEU A 186 9.46 -13.85 -4.62
C LEU A 186 9.62 -13.81 -3.11
N CYS A 187 10.11 -12.69 -2.60
CA CYS A 187 10.01 -12.31 -1.20
C CYS A 187 9.21 -11.00 -1.06
N ILE A 188 8.78 -10.70 0.14
CA ILE A 188 7.90 -9.59 0.42
C ILE A 188 8.63 -8.56 1.28
N VAL A 189 8.62 -7.30 0.86
CA VAL A 189 8.90 -6.15 1.73
C VAL A 189 7.55 -5.53 2.06
N GLN A 190 7.28 -5.27 3.35
CA GLN A 190 6.00 -4.72 3.79
C GLN A 190 6.18 -3.34 4.42
N ASP A 191 5.23 -2.46 4.20
CA ASP A 191 5.00 -1.29 5.03
C ASP A 191 4.00 -1.65 6.13
N THR A 192 4.51 -1.95 7.32
CA THR A 192 3.69 -2.38 8.46
C THR A 192 2.74 -1.27 8.92
N GLU A 193 3.17 -0.01 8.88
CA GLU A 193 2.37 1.14 9.28
C GLU A 193 1.25 1.40 8.27
N GLY A 194 1.56 1.36 6.98
CA GLY A 194 0.59 1.50 5.90
C GLY A 194 -0.50 0.42 5.94
N LEU A 195 -0.11 -0.85 6.13
CA LEU A 195 -1.05 -1.94 6.29
C LEU A 195 -1.94 -1.75 7.53
N ALA A 196 -1.34 -1.42 8.68
CA ALA A 196 -2.09 -1.21 9.92
C ALA A 196 -3.08 -0.04 9.82
N ALA A 197 -2.70 1.05 9.13
CA ALA A 197 -3.58 2.19 8.88
C ALA A 197 -4.83 1.81 8.06
N LYS A 198 -4.76 0.74 7.27
CA LYS A 198 -5.87 0.16 6.48
C LYS A 198 -6.59 -0.97 7.21
N GLY A 199 -6.22 -1.26 8.46
CA GLY A 199 -6.75 -2.40 9.21
C GLY A 199 -6.34 -3.76 8.65
N MET A 200 -5.27 -3.80 7.85
CA MET A 200 -4.75 -5.01 7.20
C MET A 200 -3.52 -5.53 7.92
N THR A 201 -3.33 -6.85 7.88
CA THR A 201 -2.13 -7.51 8.38
C THR A 201 -1.70 -8.60 7.41
N LEU A 202 -0.39 -8.79 7.29
CA LEU A 202 0.14 -9.85 6.46
C LEU A 202 -0.13 -11.22 7.12
N PRO A 203 -0.76 -12.18 6.42
CA PRO A 203 -1.08 -13.50 7.00
C PRO A 203 0.16 -14.29 7.35
N ALA A 204 0.07 -15.14 8.38
CA ALA A 204 1.18 -15.94 8.89
C ALA A 204 1.98 -16.72 7.81
N PRO A 205 1.37 -17.33 6.77
CA PRO A 205 2.12 -18.00 5.72
C PRO A 205 3.05 -17.08 4.92
N PHE A 206 2.74 -15.77 4.87
CA PHE A 206 3.55 -14.78 4.17
C PHE A 206 4.66 -14.18 5.03
N LEU A 207 4.56 -14.25 6.37
CA LEU A 207 5.64 -13.80 7.26
C LEU A 207 6.94 -14.56 7.03
N GLN A 208 6.84 -15.82 6.61
CA GLN A 208 8.00 -16.65 6.23
C GLN A 208 8.57 -16.30 4.85
N LYS A 209 7.89 -15.45 4.10
CA LYS A 209 8.29 -14.97 2.76
C LYS A 209 8.84 -13.55 2.79
N LEU A 210 9.00 -12.96 3.97
CA LEU A 210 9.64 -11.65 4.08
C LEU A 210 11.07 -11.70 3.52
N CYS A 211 11.47 -10.62 2.87
CA CYS A 211 12.85 -10.45 2.44
C CYS A 211 13.75 -10.30 3.69
N PRO A 212 14.96 -10.87 3.68
CA PRO A 212 15.91 -10.77 4.76
C PRO A 212 16.40 -9.33 4.96
#